data_0b36b59b55bb721d37e0178049f75863
#
_entry.id   0b36b59b55bb721d37e0178049f75863
#
_cell.length_a   1.000
_cell.length_b   1.000
_cell.length_c   1.000
_cell.angle_alpha   90.00
_cell.angle_beta   90.00
_cell.angle_gamma   90.00
#
_symmetry.space_group_name_H-M   'P 1'
#
loop_
_entity.id
_entity.type
_entity.pdbx_description
1 polymer ?
#
loop_
_entity_poly.entity_id
_entity_poly.type
_entity_poly.pdbx_seq_one_letter_code
_entity_poly.pdbx_strand_id
1 'polypeptide(L)'
;MTQKIRVIVADDHDCVRVGVMRLLQSVPHIEIVGEAPDTQTLAELLDSHACDVVVSDIGMPGIDGASNVVSFLRRLLRARPHPHVVILTTICHAHMLSGLLHLGVAGIVDKRDTATSLIDAIEATVAGGVYLSDQARIAIDASDAPLQPRAGVLSAREWEVFQLYVQGLTVYEIAARLQRSGKTISTQKRSAMRKLGLETENDLIDYARQIGLA
;
A
#
# COMPACT_ATOMS: atom_id res chain seq x y z
N MET A 1 -7.57 14.86 30.45
CA MET A 1 -6.39 14.71 29.56
C MET A 1 -6.88 13.99 28.33
N THR A 2 -6.88 14.64 27.17
CA THR A 2 -7.30 14.02 25.90
C THR A 2 -6.25 12.97 25.55
N GLN A 3 -6.68 11.72 25.36
CA GLN A 3 -5.77 10.63 24.96
C GLN A 3 -5.19 10.97 23.60
N LYS A 4 -3.85 10.93 23.48
CA LYS A 4 -3.17 11.16 22.21
C LYS A 4 -3.38 10.00 21.26
N ILE A 5 -3.49 10.28 19.97
CA ILE A 5 -3.54 9.31 18.90
C ILE A 5 -2.12 8.79 18.66
N ARG A 6 -1.88 7.51 18.92
CA ARG A 6 -0.57 6.85 18.74
C ARG A 6 -0.41 6.40 17.29
N VAL A 7 0.62 6.92 16.62
CA VAL A 7 0.84 6.70 15.18
C VAL A 7 2.18 6.01 14.96
N ILE A 8 2.21 4.98 14.13
CA ILE A 8 3.42 4.44 13.51
C ILE A 8 3.48 4.91 12.07
N VAL A 9 4.63 5.42 11.64
CA VAL A 9 4.89 5.87 10.27
C VAL A 9 5.77 4.84 9.57
N ALA A 10 5.31 4.34 8.43
CA ALA A 10 6.00 3.31 7.64
C ALA A 10 6.16 3.77 6.18
N ASP A 11 7.40 3.96 5.74
CA ASP A 11 7.78 4.36 4.38
C ASP A 11 9.24 3.97 4.15
N ASP A 12 9.58 3.37 3.03
CA ASP A 12 10.95 2.96 2.70
C ASP A 12 11.83 4.14 2.26
N HIS A 13 11.22 5.29 1.98
CA HIS A 13 11.94 6.52 1.63
C HIS A 13 12.20 7.38 2.88
N ASP A 14 13.44 7.44 3.34
CA ASP A 14 13.84 8.19 4.55
C ASP A 14 13.37 9.64 4.55
N CYS A 15 13.51 10.35 3.42
CA CYS A 15 13.09 11.75 3.32
C CYS A 15 11.59 11.94 3.53
N VAL A 16 10.77 11.03 3.00
CA VAL A 16 9.31 11.06 3.15
C VAL A 16 8.96 10.75 4.60
N ARG A 17 9.54 9.69 5.16
CA ARG A 17 9.29 9.27 6.54
C ARG A 17 9.62 10.37 7.53
N VAL A 18 10.80 10.99 7.42
CA VAL A 18 11.20 12.14 8.26
C VAL A 18 10.27 13.33 8.08
N GLY A 19 9.85 13.63 6.84
CA GLY A 19 8.91 14.73 6.56
C GLY A 19 7.54 14.50 7.21
N VAL A 20 6.98 13.31 7.08
CA VAL A 20 5.72 12.92 7.70
C VAL A 20 5.81 12.97 9.23
N MET A 21 6.90 12.45 9.80
CA MET A 21 7.10 12.50 11.25
C MET A 21 7.15 13.94 11.78
N ARG A 22 7.87 14.85 11.11
CA ARG A 22 7.93 16.26 11.49
C ARG A 22 6.57 16.95 11.41
N LEU A 23 5.80 16.64 10.36
CA LEU A 23 4.44 17.13 10.22
C LEU A 23 3.58 16.70 11.40
N LEU A 24 3.54 15.40 11.70
CA LEU A 24 2.70 14.86 12.75
C LEU A 24 3.14 15.29 14.16
N GLN A 25 4.45 15.47 14.40
CA GLN A 25 4.98 16.00 15.66
C GLN A 25 4.53 17.44 15.95
N SER A 26 4.14 18.20 14.93
CA SER A 26 3.60 19.56 15.12
C SER A 26 2.17 19.58 15.63
N VAL A 27 1.49 18.42 15.64
CA VAL A 27 0.08 18.26 16.04
C VAL A 27 0.01 17.79 17.50
N PRO A 28 -0.48 18.58 18.46
CA PRO A 28 -0.34 18.29 19.90
C PRO A 28 -1.03 17.00 20.37
N HIS A 29 -2.09 16.58 19.67
CA HIS A 29 -2.88 15.38 20.02
C HIS A 29 -2.44 14.11 19.28
N ILE A 30 -1.35 14.18 18.46
CA ILE A 30 -0.73 13.03 17.82
C ILE A 30 0.58 12.71 18.54
N GLU A 31 0.86 11.42 18.72
CA GLU A 31 2.09 10.89 19.28
C GLU A 31 2.67 9.83 18.35
N ILE A 32 3.89 10.05 17.85
CA ILE A 32 4.59 9.04 17.05
C ILE A 32 5.23 8.04 18.00
N VAL A 33 4.79 6.78 17.93
CA VAL A 33 5.28 5.68 18.77
C VAL A 33 6.25 4.76 18.05
N GLY A 34 6.47 4.94 16.75
CA GLY A 34 7.46 4.20 16.00
C GLY A 34 7.59 4.66 14.55
N GLU A 35 8.71 4.29 13.93
CA GLU A 35 8.97 4.44 12.51
C GLU A 35 9.48 3.13 11.91
N ALA A 36 9.06 2.81 10.70
CA ALA A 36 9.42 1.57 10.01
C ALA A 36 9.85 1.83 8.57
N PRO A 37 11.06 1.43 8.17
CA PRO A 37 11.52 1.51 6.79
C PRO A 37 11.00 0.35 5.93
N ASP A 38 10.45 -0.69 6.56
CA ASP A 38 9.99 -1.91 5.90
C ASP A 38 8.87 -2.60 6.69
N THR A 39 8.26 -3.60 6.07
CA THR A 39 7.14 -4.34 6.69
C THR A 39 7.57 -5.25 7.84
N GLN A 40 8.84 -5.65 7.95
CA GLN A 40 9.33 -6.44 9.07
C GLN A 40 9.41 -5.57 10.32
N THR A 41 10.08 -4.43 10.22
CA THR A 41 10.16 -3.45 11.31
C THR A 41 8.76 -2.99 11.74
N LEU A 42 7.84 -2.77 10.78
CA LEU A 42 6.45 -2.45 11.09
C LEU A 42 5.76 -3.55 11.90
N ALA A 43 5.97 -4.82 11.54
CA ALA A 43 5.41 -5.95 12.30
C ALA A 43 5.94 -5.99 13.73
N GLU A 44 7.25 -5.87 13.92
CA GLU A 44 7.91 -5.87 15.23
C GLU A 44 7.42 -4.71 16.13
N LEU A 45 7.22 -3.53 15.54
CA LEU A 45 6.67 -2.37 16.25
C LEU A 45 5.23 -2.60 16.68
N LEU A 46 4.40 -3.18 15.83
CA LEU A 46 3.00 -3.48 16.14
C LEU A 46 2.85 -4.56 17.23
N ASP A 47 3.82 -5.48 17.33
CA ASP A 47 3.83 -6.48 18.39
C ASP A 47 4.29 -5.90 19.75
N SER A 48 5.10 -4.83 19.73
CA SER A 48 5.73 -4.26 20.93
C SER A 48 5.09 -2.95 21.42
N HIS A 49 4.37 -2.24 20.58
CA HIS A 49 3.80 -0.93 20.89
C HIS A 49 2.29 -0.90 20.64
N ALA A 50 1.57 -0.30 21.56
CA ALA A 50 0.16 0.02 21.31
C ALA A 50 0.06 1.16 20.29
N CYS A 51 -0.65 0.92 19.19
CA CYS A 51 -0.79 1.80 18.05
C CYS A 51 -2.27 1.97 17.69
N ASP A 52 -2.70 3.20 17.44
CA ASP A 52 -4.07 3.51 17.05
C ASP A 52 -4.19 3.64 15.52
N VAL A 53 -3.15 4.21 14.88
CA VAL A 53 -3.12 4.41 13.41
C VAL A 53 -1.75 4.04 12.86
N VAL A 54 -1.74 3.28 11.78
CA VAL A 54 -0.57 3.07 10.92
C VAL A 54 -0.70 3.93 9.69
N VAL A 55 0.25 4.84 9.47
CA VAL A 55 0.44 5.54 8.19
C VAL A 55 1.46 4.76 7.40
N SER A 56 1.09 4.21 6.26
CA SER A 56 1.95 3.31 5.47
C SER A 56 2.03 3.72 4.02
N ASP A 57 3.24 3.77 3.48
CA ASP A 57 3.42 3.73 2.02
C ASP A 57 3.02 2.35 1.48
N ILE A 58 2.55 2.34 0.22
CA ILE A 58 2.15 1.10 -0.45
C ILE A 58 3.30 0.43 -1.20
N GLY A 59 4.36 1.18 -1.50
CA GLY A 59 5.53 0.69 -2.24
C GLY A 59 6.51 -0.13 -1.42
N MET A 60 6.37 -0.18 -0.10
CA MET A 60 7.33 -0.86 0.77
C MET A 60 7.51 -2.33 0.45
N PRO A 61 8.76 -2.85 0.52
CA PRO A 61 9.05 -4.27 0.33
C PRO A 61 8.36 -5.12 1.43
N GLY A 62 7.94 -6.32 1.05
CA GLY A 62 7.38 -7.29 2.00
C GLY A 62 8.45 -8.01 2.82
N ILE A 63 8.03 -8.67 3.91
CA ILE A 63 8.89 -9.32 4.91
C ILE A 63 9.90 -10.30 4.27
N ASP A 64 9.52 -10.99 3.21
CA ASP A 64 10.36 -12.04 2.60
C ASP A 64 10.88 -11.65 1.21
N GLY A 65 10.77 -10.37 0.79
CA GLY A 65 11.00 -9.97 -0.59
C GLY A 65 10.04 -10.62 -1.61
N ALA A 66 9.28 -11.62 -1.20
CA ALA A 66 8.32 -12.37 -1.99
C ALA A 66 6.88 -11.89 -1.81
N SER A 67 6.64 -10.96 -0.92
CA SER A 67 5.32 -10.37 -0.65
C SER A 67 5.40 -8.84 -0.70
N ASN A 68 4.28 -8.18 -0.94
CA ASN A 68 4.16 -6.73 -0.88
C ASN A 68 3.47 -6.29 0.43
N VAL A 69 3.54 -5.00 0.73
CA VAL A 69 2.87 -4.40 1.89
C VAL A 69 1.37 -4.73 1.93
N VAL A 70 0.70 -4.85 0.78
CA VAL A 70 -0.72 -5.17 0.70
C VAL A 70 -1.02 -6.56 1.28
N SER A 71 -0.12 -7.53 1.09
CA SER A 71 -0.24 -8.86 1.71
C SER A 71 -0.08 -8.80 3.22
N PHE A 72 0.80 -7.95 3.73
CA PHE A 72 0.96 -7.66 5.14
C PHE A 72 -0.29 -6.99 5.71
N LEU A 73 -0.76 -5.91 5.10
CA LEU A 73 -1.98 -5.20 5.52
C LEU A 73 -3.21 -6.10 5.55
N ARG A 74 -3.33 -7.01 4.59
CA ARG A 74 -4.42 -8.00 4.58
C ARG A 74 -4.39 -8.92 5.79
N ARG A 75 -3.22 -9.30 6.31
CA ARG A 75 -3.11 -10.07 7.55
C ARG A 75 -3.43 -9.21 8.75
N LEU A 76 -2.88 -8.01 8.82
CA LEU A 76 -3.10 -7.04 9.89
C LEU A 76 -4.60 -6.74 10.06
N LEU A 77 -5.29 -6.37 8.98
CA LEU A 77 -6.70 -5.98 9.00
C LEU A 77 -7.67 -7.14 9.26
N ARG A 78 -7.19 -8.40 9.22
CA ARG A 78 -7.97 -9.57 9.65
C ARG A 78 -7.81 -9.91 11.13
N ALA A 79 -6.73 -9.49 11.74
CA ALA A 79 -6.53 -9.63 13.17
C ALA A 79 -7.49 -8.70 13.92
N ARG A 80 -7.87 -9.06 15.17
CA ARG A 80 -8.70 -8.19 15.99
C ARG A 80 -8.20 -8.24 17.43
N PRO A 81 -7.98 -7.09 18.07
CA PRO A 81 -8.06 -5.74 17.51
C PRO A 81 -6.90 -5.43 16.54
N HIS A 82 -7.06 -4.47 15.65
CA HIS A 82 -6.01 -3.93 14.78
C HIS A 82 -6.07 -2.40 14.76
N PRO A 83 -4.94 -1.70 14.50
CA PRO A 83 -4.94 -0.26 14.29
C PRO A 83 -5.69 0.11 13.01
N HIS A 84 -6.14 1.35 12.92
CA HIS A 84 -6.59 1.92 11.66
C HIS A 84 -5.40 2.03 10.70
N VAL A 85 -5.64 1.85 9.41
CA VAL A 85 -4.60 1.98 8.38
C VAL A 85 -4.94 3.15 7.47
N VAL A 86 -4.01 4.09 7.37
CA VAL A 86 -4.01 5.19 6.41
C VAL A 86 -2.87 4.94 5.42
N ILE A 87 -3.20 4.82 4.15
CA ILE A 87 -2.22 4.68 3.07
C ILE A 87 -1.80 6.07 2.59
N LEU A 88 -0.50 6.31 2.52
CA LEU A 88 0.10 7.51 1.96
C LEU A 88 0.86 7.09 0.69
N THR A 89 0.38 7.46 -0.51
CA THR A 89 0.91 6.93 -1.77
C THR A 89 0.91 7.96 -2.90
N THR A 90 1.78 7.78 -3.89
CA THR A 90 1.70 8.50 -5.18
C THR A 90 0.90 7.74 -6.23
N ILE A 91 0.46 6.52 -5.91
CA ILE A 91 -0.23 5.62 -6.84
C ILE A 91 -1.72 5.91 -6.82
N CYS A 92 -2.23 6.44 -7.93
CA CYS A 92 -3.64 6.79 -8.10
C CYS A 92 -4.36 5.88 -9.12
N HIS A 93 -4.04 4.60 -9.15
CA HIS A 93 -4.82 3.65 -9.96
C HIS A 93 -6.09 3.26 -9.23
N ALA A 94 -7.24 3.62 -9.78
CA ALA A 94 -8.57 3.40 -9.19
C ALA A 94 -8.80 1.96 -8.68
N HIS A 95 -8.40 0.95 -9.45
CA HIS A 95 -8.54 -0.46 -9.06
C HIS A 95 -7.75 -0.80 -7.80
N MET A 96 -6.54 -0.24 -7.64
CA MET A 96 -5.74 -0.45 -6.44
C MET A 96 -6.38 0.25 -5.23
N LEU A 97 -6.73 1.53 -5.38
CA LEU A 97 -7.34 2.31 -4.30
C LEU A 97 -8.64 1.65 -3.83
N SER A 98 -9.47 1.21 -4.76
CA SER A 98 -10.70 0.46 -4.47
C SER A 98 -10.41 -0.86 -3.76
N GLY A 99 -9.37 -1.59 -4.20
CA GLY A 99 -8.93 -2.82 -3.55
C GLY A 99 -8.50 -2.63 -2.11
N LEU A 100 -7.81 -1.53 -1.81
CA LEU A 100 -7.40 -1.16 -0.45
C LEU A 100 -8.59 -0.84 0.45
N LEU A 101 -9.58 -0.09 -0.07
CA LEU A 101 -10.82 0.18 0.67
C LEU A 101 -11.57 -1.12 0.99
N HIS A 102 -11.69 -2.04 0.02
CA HIS A 102 -12.32 -3.35 0.24
C HIS A 102 -11.55 -4.24 1.24
N LEU A 103 -10.24 -4.00 1.39
CA LEU A 103 -9.42 -4.66 2.39
C LEU A 103 -9.73 -4.17 3.82
N GLY A 104 -10.32 -2.99 3.95
CA GLY A 104 -10.59 -2.35 5.23
C GLY A 104 -9.61 -1.23 5.59
N VAL A 105 -8.82 -0.74 4.60
CA VAL A 105 -8.03 0.48 4.78
C VAL A 105 -8.98 1.64 5.07
N ALA A 106 -8.70 2.38 6.12
CA ALA A 106 -9.59 3.42 6.62
C ALA A 106 -9.30 4.80 5.99
N GLY A 107 -8.09 5.04 5.50
CA GLY A 107 -7.72 6.30 4.84
C GLY A 107 -6.79 6.10 3.66
N ILE A 108 -6.94 6.90 2.61
CA ILE A 108 -6.03 6.98 1.48
C ILE A 108 -5.71 8.44 1.20
N VAL A 109 -4.43 8.78 1.24
CA VAL A 109 -3.90 10.12 1.01
C VAL A 109 -2.87 10.05 -0.12
N ASP A 110 -3.03 10.87 -1.14
CA ASP A 110 -2.02 11.06 -2.17
C ASP A 110 -0.89 11.93 -1.63
N LYS A 111 0.36 11.50 -1.83
CA LYS A 111 1.56 12.28 -1.40
C LYS A 111 1.66 13.66 -2.06
N ARG A 112 0.88 13.93 -3.11
CA ARG A 112 0.80 15.23 -3.80
C ARG A 112 -0.24 16.16 -3.20
N ASP A 113 -1.14 15.64 -2.35
CA ASP A 113 -2.12 16.45 -1.66
C ASP A 113 -1.51 17.25 -0.50
N THR A 114 -2.28 18.11 0.10
CA THR A 114 -1.78 18.98 1.16
C THR A 114 -1.39 18.19 2.41
N ALA A 115 -0.43 18.73 3.17
CA ALA A 115 -0.01 18.13 4.44
C ALA A 115 -1.17 17.99 5.44
N THR A 116 -2.17 18.86 5.39
CA THR A 116 -3.39 18.79 6.21
C THR A 116 -4.22 17.55 5.90
N SER A 117 -4.25 17.09 4.65
CA SER A 117 -4.99 15.90 4.26
C SER A 117 -4.58 14.64 5.02
N LEU A 118 -3.30 14.52 5.41
CA LEU A 118 -2.84 13.39 6.23
C LEU A 118 -3.35 13.49 7.67
N ILE A 119 -3.35 14.70 8.25
CA ILE A 119 -3.88 14.93 9.60
C ILE A 119 -5.37 14.65 9.63
N ASP A 120 -6.11 15.20 8.67
CA ASP A 120 -7.56 14.98 8.52
C ASP A 120 -7.89 13.48 8.36
N ALA A 121 -7.06 12.74 7.60
CA ALA A 121 -7.22 11.29 7.42
C ALA A 121 -7.05 10.54 8.75
N ILE A 122 -6.02 10.87 9.53
CA ILE A 122 -5.78 10.24 10.85
C ILE A 122 -6.96 10.51 11.77
N GLU A 123 -7.41 11.75 11.88
CA GLU A 123 -8.53 12.14 12.74
C GLU A 123 -9.85 11.47 12.32
N ALA A 124 -10.17 11.51 11.02
CA ALA A 124 -11.37 10.90 10.48
C ALA A 124 -11.40 9.38 10.72
N THR A 125 -10.26 8.69 10.56
CA THR A 125 -10.21 7.23 10.74
C THR A 125 -10.36 6.83 12.22
N VAL A 126 -9.80 7.58 13.14
CA VAL A 126 -9.98 7.36 14.60
C VAL A 126 -11.42 7.62 15.01
N ALA A 127 -12.12 8.55 14.36
CA ALA A 127 -13.53 8.79 14.55
C ALA A 127 -14.43 7.70 13.92
N GLY A 128 -13.85 6.68 13.28
CA GLY A 128 -14.56 5.56 12.65
C GLY A 128 -15.04 5.84 11.22
N GLY A 129 -14.59 6.95 10.62
CA GLY A 129 -14.87 7.30 9.22
C GLY A 129 -13.87 6.68 8.24
N VAL A 130 -14.18 6.85 6.94
CA VAL A 130 -13.27 6.55 5.84
C VAL A 130 -12.86 7.88 5.20
N TYR A 131 -11.55 8.07 4.96
CA TYR A 131 -11.03 9.29 4.35
C TYR A 131 -10.37 9.03 3.00
N LEU A 132 -10.68 9.88 2.04
CA LEU A 132 -10.01 9.93 0.74
C LEU A 132 -9.59 11.37 0.47
N SER A 133 -8.31 11.57 0.20
CA SER A 133 -7.82 12.87 -0.25
C SER A 133 -8.37 13.21 -1.64
N ASP A 134 -8.27 14.47 -2.05
CA ASP A 134 -8.89 14.94 -3.30
C ASP A 134 -8.39 14.18 -4.52
N GLN A 135 -7.08 13.97 -4.65
CA GLN A 135 -6.50 13.21 -5.76
C GLN A 135 -6.93 11.73 -5.74
N ALA A 136 -6.98 11.12 -4.55
CA ALA A 136 -7.44 9.73 -4.40
C ALA A 136 -8.93 9.60 -4.81
N ARG A 137 -9.75 10.57 -4.44
CA ARG A 137 -11.17 10.63 -4.81
C ARG A 137 -11.37 10.77 -6.30
N ILE A 138 -10.68 11.76 -6.91
CA ILE A 138 -10.72 11.98 -8.36
C ILE A 138 -10.34 10.71 -9.12
N ALA A 139 -9.29 10.02 -8.67
CA ALA A 139 -8.83 8.79 -9.32
C ALA A 139 -9.88 7.66 -9.26
N ILE A 140 -10.58 7.53 -8.14
CA ILE A 140 -11.64 6.52 -7.98
C ILE A 140 -12.86 6.89 -8.83
N ASP A 141 -13.30 8.15 -8.79
CA ASP A 141 -14.51 8.63 -9.48
C ASP A 141 -14.35 8.63 -11.02
N ALA A 142 -13.11 8.79 -11.51
CA ALA A 142 -12.80 8.71 -12.94
C ALA A 142 -12.88 7.28 -13.51
N SER A 143 -13.06 6.27 -12.68
CA SER A 143 -13.09 4.87 -13.11
C SER A 143 -14.51 4.39 -13.33
N ASP A 144 -14.88 4.14 -14.59
CA ASP A 144 -16.15 3.47 -14.96
C ASP A 144 -16.15 1.96 -14.67
N ALA A 145 -15.04 1.42 -14.17
CA ALA A 145 -14.90 -0.03 -13.97
C ALA A 145 -15.61 -0.48 -12.68
N PRO A 146 -16.42 -1.55 -12.75
CA PRO A 146 -17.05 -2.10 -11.55
C PRO A 146 -15.98 -2.51 -10.54
N LEU A 147 -16.14 -2.05 -9.30
CA LEU A 147 -15.26 -2.34 -8.18
C LEU A 147 -15.18 -3.86 -7.94
N GLN A 148 -14.04 -4.45 -8.25
CA GLN A 148 -13.85 -5.89 -8.02
C GLN A 148 -13.31 -6.13 -6.60
N PRO A 149 -13.88 -7.06 -5.81
CA PRO A 149 -13.48 -7.33 -4.42
C PRO A 149 -12.02 -7.76 -4.20
N ARG A 150 -11.26 -7.96 -5.26
CA ARG A 150 -9.83 -8.34 -5.24
C ARG A 150 -8.96 -7.43 -6.09
N ALA A 151 -9.48 -6.27 -6.50
CA ALA A 151 -8.69 -5.29 -7.22
C ALA A 151 -7.49 -4.85 -6.35
N GLY A 152 -6.36 -4.61 -6.98
CA GLY A 152 -5.13 -4.16 -6.29
C GLY A 152 -4.36 -5.23 -5.50
N VAL A 153 -4.97 -6.38 -5.18
CA VAL A 153 -4.35 -7.40 -4.33
C VAL A 153 -3.78 -8.55 -5.16
N LEU A 154 -2.47 -8.58 -5.32
CA LEU A 154 -1.78 -9.70 -5.96
C LEU A 154 -1.61 -10.87 -4.97
N SER A 155 -1.75 -12.11 -5.48
CA SER A 155 -1.27 -13.29 -4.75
C SER A 155 0.26 -13.33 -4.75
N ALA A 156 0.87 -14.07 -3.84
CA ALA A 156 2.33 -14.24 -3.80
C ALA A 156 2.91 -14.70 -5.16
N ARG A 157 2.19 -15.57 -5.88
CA ARG A 157 2.60 -16.07 -7.21
C ARG A 157 2.49 -15.02 -8.31
N GLU A 158 1.46 -14.19 -8.29
CA GLU A 158 1.31 -13.07 -9.21
C GLU A 158 2.35 -11.99 -8.95
N TRP A 159 2.65 -11.74 -7.68
CA TRP A 159 3.68 -10.81 -7.25
C TRP A 159 5.08 -11.27 -7.69
N GLU A 160 5.43 -12.53 -7.46
CA GLU A 160 6.70 -13.13 -7.89
C GLU A 160 6.90 -12.99 -9.41
N VAL A 161 5.89 -13.29 -10.20
CA VAL A 161 5.94 -13.13 -11.66
C VAL A 161 6.05 -11.65 -12.04
N PHE A 162 5.31 -10.78 -11.38
CA PHE A 162 5.37 -9.33 -11.60
C PHE A 162 6.78 -8.80 -11.36
N GLN A 163 7.39 -9.10 -10.21
CA GLN A 163 8.75 -8.64 -9.87
C GLN A 163 9.79 -9.09 -10.91
N LEU A 164 9.77 -10.37 -11.30
CA LEU A 164 10.71 -10.88 -12.28
C LEU A 164 10.52 -10.25 -13.66
N TYR A 165 9.28 -9.98 -14.03
CA TYR A 165 8.96 -9.34 -15.30
C TYR A 165 9.47 -7.89 -15.38
N VAL A 166 9.29 -7.10 -14.32
CA VAL A 166 9.79 -5.72 -14.26
C VAL A 166 11.32 -5.64 -14.19
N GLN A 167 11.99 -6.70 -13.71
CA GLN A 167 13.45 -6.84 -13.79
C GLN A 167 13.94 -7.13 -15.21
N GLY A 168 13.04 -7.20 -16.19
CA GLY A 168 13.37 -7.41 -17.60
C GLY A 168 13.41 -8.87 -18.07
N LEU A 169 13.01 -9.83 -17.20
CA LEU A 169 12.96 -11.23 -17.62
C LEU A 169 11.76 -11.47 -18.56
N THR A 170 12.01 -12.24 -19.61
CA THR A 170 10.94 -12.71 -20.51
C THR A 170 10.07 -13.78 -19.82
N VAL A 171 8.86 -13.97 -20.33
CA VAL A 171 7.96 -15.04 -19.85
C VAL A 171 8.66 -16.41 -19.88
N TYR A 172 9.53 -16.65 -20.84
CA TYR A 172 10.25 -17.92 -20.98
C TYR A 172 11.32 -18.10 -19.89
N GLU A 173 12.09 -17.06 -19.61
CA GLU A 173 13.11 -17.07 -18.54
C GLU A 173 12.46 -17.18 -17.15
N ILE A 174 11.35 -16.49 -16.92
CA ILE A 174 10.57 -16.62 -15.69
C ILE A 174 10.04 -18.05 -15.53
N ALA A 175 9.53 -18.63 -16.62
CA ALA A 175 9.04 -20.02 -16.61
C ALA A 175 10.14 -21.01 -16.24
N ALA A 176 11.32 -20.87 -16.84
CA ALA A 176 12.49 -21.68 -16.52
C ALA A 176 12.95 -21.49 -15.06
N ARG A 177 13.05 -20.25 -14.59
CA ARG A 177 13.48 -19.92 -13.22
C ARG A 177 12.55 -20.44 -12.15
N LEU A 178 11.23 -20.34 -12.39
CA LEU A 178 10.20 -20.78 -11.44
C LEU A 178 9.77 -22.24 -11.65
N GLN A 179 10.39 -22.97 -12.60
CA GLN A 179 10.06 -24.35 -12.97
C GLN A 179 8.55 -24.53 -13.27
N ARG A 180 8.00 -23.60 -14.06
CA ARG A 180 6.59 -23.56 -14.46
C ARG A 180 6.45 -23.46 -15.98
N SER A 181 5.26 -23.73 -16.51
CA SER A 181 5.01 -23.55 -17.93
C SER A 181 4.89 -22.06 -18.31
N GLY A 182 5.32 -21.70 -19.52
CA GLY A 182 5.12 -20.34 -20.06
C GLY A 182 3.65 -19.92 -20.07
N LYS A 183 2.72 -20.88 -20.29
CA LYS A 183 1.28 -20.63 -20.19
C LYS A 183 0.86 -20.22 -18.78
N THR A 184 1.43 -20.86 -17.75
CA THR A 184 1.18 -20.51 -16.35
C THR A 184 1.67 -19.09 -16.05
N ILE A 185 2.89 -18.75 -16.46
CA ILE A 185 3.46 -17.42 -16.25
C ILE A 185 2.64 -16.33 -16.96
N SER A 186 2.29 -16.56 -18.25
CA SER A 186 1.44 -15.63 -19.00
C SER A 186 0.07 -15.41 -18.36
N THR A 187 -0.52 -16.46 -17.79
CA THR A 187 -1.80 -16.38 -17.07
C THR A 187 -1.65 -15.56 -15.77
N GLN A 188 -0.57 -15.78 -15.01
CA GLN A 188 -0.29 -15.06 -13.78
C GLN A 188 0.01 -13.58 -14.05
N LYS A 189 0.83 -13.26 -15.08
CA LYS A 189 1.09 -11.91 -15.54
C LYS A 189 -0.21 -11.17 -15.89
N ARG A 190 -1.04 -11.77 -16.76
CA ARG A 190 -2.33 -11.18 -17.17
C ARG A 190 -3.27 -10.98 -15.99
N SER A 191 -3.29 -11.93 -15.04
CA SER A 191 -4.09 -11.80 -13.82
C SER A 191 -3.59 -10.67 -12.93
N ALA A 192 -2.27 -10.50 -12.80
CA ALA A 192 -1.66 -9.38 -12.06
C ALA A 192 -2.05 -8.04 -12.71
N MET A 193 -1.84 -7.89 -14.02
CA MET A 193 -2.19 -6.67 -14.76
C MET A 193 -3.67 -6.31 -14.57
N ARG A 194 -4.58 -7.28 -14.75
CA ARG A 194 -6.02 -7.04 -14.56
C ARG A 194 -6.36 -6.60 -13.13
N LYS A 195 -5.73 -7.19 -12.10
CA LYS A 195 -5.97 -6.80 -10.71
C LYS A 195 -5.45 -5.42 -10.37
N LEU A 196 -4.36 -5.02 -11.02
CA LEU A 196 -3.79 -3.68 -10.87
C LEU A 196 -4.47 -2.63 -11.76
N GLY A 197 -5.35 -3.05 -12.68
CA GLY A 197 -5.99 -2.16 -13.64
C GLY A 197 -5.05 -1.66 -14.74
N LEU A 198 -4.02 -2.46 -15.07
CA LEU A 198 -3.02 -2.15 -16.09
C LEU A 198 -3.42 -2.82 -17.40
N GLU A 199 -3.47 -2.05 -18.48
CA GLU A 199 -3.90 -2.54 -19.80
C GLU A 199 -2.71 -2.94 -20.68
N THR A 200 -1.61 -2.20 -20.57
CA THR A 200 -0.42 -2.38 -21.39
C THR A 200 0.81 -2.80 -20.56
N GLU A 201 1.82 -3.30 -21.26
CA GLU A 201 3.12 -3.60 -20.62
C GLU A 201 3.85 -2.34 -20.16
N ASN A 202 3.63 -1.22 -20.82
CA ASN A 202 4.17 0.07 -20.40
C ASN A 202 3.55 0.50 -19.07
N ASP A 203 2.23 0.35 -18.91
CA ASP A 203 1.57 0.66 -17.63
C ASP A 203 2.15 -0.18 -16.49
N LEU A 204 2.50 -1.44 -16.79
CA LEU A 204 3.09 -2.34 -15.80
C LEU A 204 4.49 -1.87 -15.38
N ILE A 205 5.31 -1.40 -16.33
CA ILE A 205 6.65 -0.86 -16.04
C ILE A 205 6.53 0.48 -15.29
N ASP A 206 5.65 1.35 -15.71
CA ASP A 206 5.44 2.64 -15.06
C ASP A 206 4.91 2.47 -13.63
N TYR A 207 3.99 1.53 -13.44
CA TYR A 207 3.54 1.13 -12.11
C TYR A 207 4.69 0.62 -11.24
N ALA A 208 5.57 -0.23 -11.80
CA ALA A 208 6.74 -0.74 -11.06
C ALA A 208 7.71 0.36 -10.65
N ARG A 209 7.93 1.37 -11.51
CA ARG A 209 8.73 2.55 -11.15
C ARG A 209 8.10 3.35 -10.02
N GLN A 210 6.78 3.53 -10.05
CA GLN A 210 6.06 4.26 -9.01
C GLN A 210 6.15 3.58 -7.64
N ILE A 211 6.27 2.26 -7.60
CA ILE A 211 6.42 1.50 -6.36
C ILE A 211 7.89 1.14 -6.03
N GLY A 212 8.86 1.78 -6.72
CA GLY A 212 10.29 1.60 -6.43
C GLY A 212 10.87 0.24 -6.80
N LEU A 213 10.26 -0.50 -7.74
CA LEU A 213 10.70 -1.83 -8.18
C LEU A 213 11.46 -1.84 -9.51
N ALA A 214 11.51 -0.72 -10.22
CA ALA A 214 12.19 -0.58 -11.52
C ALA A 214 12.92 0.76 -11.63
#